data_189bc22f282caa290b03d6d11c9dcc6f
#
_entry.id   189bc22f282caa290b03d6d11c9dcc6f
#
_cell.length_a   1.000
_cell.length_b   1.000
_cell.length_c   1.000
_cell.angle_alpha   90.00
_cell.angle_beta   90.00
_cell.angle_gamma   90.00
#
_symmetry.space_group_name_H-M   'P 1'
#
loop_
_entity.id
_entity.type
_entity.pdbx_description
1 polymer ?
#
loop_
_entity_poly.entity_id
_entity_poly.type
_entity_poly.pdbx_seq_one_letter_code
_entity_poly.pdbx_strand_id
1 'polypeptide(L)'
;MDAAEYKHVVLGLIFLKYISDAFDERYAELEAEADQGADPEDKDEYVAEGLFWVPPDARWNVLKDNAHQPTIGTLVDGAMESLERENPSLRDVLPKQYARPTLNKQQLGQLIDNFSNLKVGGQNSQGRDVLGQVYEYFLAQFASAEGKQGGEFYTPASVVKVLVGMLAPYKGRVYDPCCGSGGMFVQSERFVEEHKGRIGDISIFGQESNPTTWKLAKMNLAIRGIEANLGRHNADTFHHDLHPDLRADYILANPPFNISNWGGDRLRSDQRWDYGVPPTGNANFAWVQHFIHHLAPNGVAGFVLANGSLSTNTSGEGAIRQNIIEADLVDCIVSMPGQLFFSTQIPVSLWFLAKNRKNGFGQEGRPLRDRSGEILFIDARQIGELEDRTHRVLSDDDMAKITGTYHAWRGDGGEYEDVPGFCKTASLDEVRAHGHVLTPGRYVGTAAMQDDGEPFAEKMDRLTERLTLQFDESARLESIILEHLAKLRTTTNGREHE
;
A
#
# COMPACT_ATOMS: atom_id res chain seq x y z
N MET A 1 9.68 -8.26 -24.25
CA MET A 1 10.06 -7.36 -23.15
C MET A 1 9.34 -7.88 -21.93
N ASP A 2 10.02 -8.10 -20.83
CA ASP A 2 9.43 -8.55 -19.58
C ASP A 2 8.50 -7.41 -19.05
N ALA A 3 7.39 -7.78 -18.40
CA ALA A 3 6.43 -6.82 -17.86
C ALA A 3 7.10 -5.82 -16.88
N ALA A 4 8.07 -6.30 -16.10
CA ALA A 4 8.86 -5.47 -15.18
C ALA A 4 9.72 -4.42 -15.89
N GLU A 5 10.31 -4.75 -17.04
CA GLU A 5 11.09 -3.78 -17.82
C GLU A 5 10.22 -2.74 -18.52
N TYR A 6 9.01 -3.14 -18.97
CA TYR A 6 8.07 -2.25 -19.62
C TYR A 6 7.51 -1.20 -18.64
N LYS A 7 7.30 -1.58 -17.39
CA LYS A 7 6.86 -0.73 -16.29
C LYS A 7 7.70 0.56 -16.19
N HIS A 8 9.02 0.43 -16.16
CA HIS A 8 9.91 1.59 -15.98
C HIS A 8 9.91 2.53 -17.18
N VAL A 9 9.80 1.97 -18.39
CA VAL A 9 9.69 2.76 -19.62
C VAL A 9 8.41 3.60 -19.63
N VAL A 10 7.28 2.97 -19.31
CA VAL A 10 5.97 3.63 -19.29
C VAL A 10 5.88 4.68 -18.18
N LEU A 11 6.23 4.32 -16.96
CA LEU A 11 6.13 5.23 -15.81
C LEU A 11 7.08 6.42 -15.94
N GLY A 12 8.28 6.21 -16.47
CA GLY A 12 9.22 7.32 -16.74
C GLY A 12 8.70 8.28 -17.80
N LEU A 13 8.09 7.79 -18.89
CA LEU A 13 7.49 8.66 -19.91
C LEU A 13 6.27 9.41 -19.36
N ILE A 14 5.43 8.77 -18.58
CA ILE A 14 4.29 9.44 -17.93
C ILE A 14 4.78 10.55 -17.00
N PHE A 15 5.83 10.28 -16.22
CA PHE A 15 6.45 11.28 -15.36
C PHE A 15 6.98 12.47 -16.15
N LEU A 16 7.73 12.21 -17.23
CA LEU A 16 8.29 13.26 -18.09
C LEU A 16 7.19 14.08 -18.76
N LYS A 17 6.14 13.44 -19.27
CA LYS A 17 4.98 14.11 -19.87
C LYS A 17 4.31 15.06 -18.87
N TYR A 18 4.11 14.58 -17.65
CA TYR A 18 3.49 15.39 -16.61
C TYR A 18 4.30 16.62 -16.24
N ILE A 19 5.60 16.43 -15.97
CA ILE A 19 6.47 17.57 -15.63
C ILE A 19 6.44 18.59 -16.74
N SER A 20 6.49 18.13 -18.01
CA SER A 20 6.42 19.04 -19.16
C SER A 20 5.07 19.74 -19.26
N ASP A 21 3.94 19.06 -19.03
CA ASP A 21 2.63 19.70 -19.10
C ASP A 21 2.46 20.76 -18.01
N ALA A 22 2.88 20.47 -16.78
CA ALA A 22 2.83 21.42 -15.67
C ALA A 22 3.76 22.63 -15.91
N PHE A 23 4.92 22.39 -16.52
CA PHE A 23 5.85 23.43 -16.93
C PHE A 23 5.24 24.30 -18.04
N ASP A 24 4.69 23.70 -19.11
CA ASP A 24 4.13 24.42 -20.25
C ASP A 24 2.93 25.30 -19.84
N GLU A 25 2.13 24.83 -18.88
CA GLU A 25 1.01 25.61 -18.31
C GLU A 25 1.53 26.84 -17.57
N ARG A 26 2.52 26.69 -16.68
CA ARG A 26 3.14 27.82 -15.98
C ARG A 26 3.89 28.75 -16.93
N TYR A 27 4.57 28.21 -17.94
CA TYR A 27 5.25 28.96 -18.96
C TYR A 27 4.28 29.90 -19.68
N ALA A 28 3.10 29.42 -20.09
CA ALA A 28 2.09 30.21 -20.74
C ALA A 28 1.50 31.32 -19.84
N GLU A 29 1.38 31.08 -18.54
CA GLU A 29 0.96 32.09 -17.56
C GLU A 29 2.02 33.21 -17.47
N LEU A 30 3.29 32.84 -17.26
CA LEU A 30 4.39 33.79 -17.16
C LEU A 30 4.56 34.58 -18.46
N GLU A 31 4.35 33.94 -19.63
CA GLU A 31 4.35 34.65 -20.94
C GLU A 31 3.23 35.69 -21.02
N ALA A 32 2.04 35.38 -20.44
CA ALA A 32 0.94 36.35 -20.39
C ALA A 32 1.20 37.50 -19.38
N GLU A 33 2.07 37.29 -18.40
CA GLU A 33 2.46 38.27 -17.38
C GLU A 33 3.80 38.98 -17.71
N ALA A 34 4.39 38.73 -18.87
CA ALA A 34 5.69 39.30 -19.29
C ALA A 34 5.71 40.84 -19.26
N ASP A 35 4.58 41.48 -19.59
CA ASP A 35 4.43 42.95 -19.50
C ASP A 35 4.49 43.49 -18.06
N GLN A 36 4.33 42.59 -17.06
CA GLN A 36 4.43 42.90 -15.62
C GLN A 36 5.81 42.55 -15.04
N GLY A 37 6.72 42.05 -15.88
CA GLY A 37 8.11 41.75 -15.53
C GLY A 37 8.37 40.26 -15.20
N ALA A 38 7.41 39.37 -15.46
CA ALA A 38 7.63 37.93 -15.35
C ALA A 38 8.54 37.43 -16.48
N ASP A 39 9.44 36.49 -16.16
CA ASP A 39 10.34 35.85 -17.12
C ASP A 39 10.06 34.35 -17.22
N PRO A 40 9.48 33.84 -18.30
CA PRO A 40 9.20 32.42 -18.49
C PRO A 40 10.44 31.54 -18.51
N GLU A 41 11.64 32.09 -18.69
CA GLU A 41 12.90 31.31 -18.65
C GLU A 41 13.63 31.43 -17.28
N ASP A 42 13.03 32.10 -16.29
CA ASP A 42 13.56 32.15 -14.94
C ASP A 42 13.13 30.89 -14.16
N LYS A 43 14.11 30.08 -13.78
CA LYS A 43 13.91 28.84 -13.03
C LYS A 43 13.23 29.06 -11.67
N ASP A 44 13.50 30.18 -11.03
CA ASP A 44 13.00 30.46 -9.67
C ASP A 44 11.48 30.67 -9.67
N GLU A 45 10.88 31.11 -10.76
CA GLU A 45 9.44 31.23 -10.96
C GLU A 45 8.69 29.87 -10.87
N TYR A 46 9.36 28.78 -11.23
CA TYR A 46 8.81 27.42 -11.17
C TYR A 46 9.05 26.79 -9.80
N VAL A 47 10.25 26.96 -9.27
CA VAL A 47 10.63 26.40 -7.96
C VAL A 47 9.77 27.02 -6.83
N ALA A 48 9.45 28.31 -6.91
CA ALA A 48 8.58 29.01 -5.97
C ALA A 48 7.17 28.40 -5.90
N GLU A 49 6.67 27.87 -7.02
CA GLU A 49 5.38 27.19 -7.13
C GLU A 49 5.46 25.67 -6.86
N GLY A 50 6.64 25.15 -6.48
CA GLY A 50 6.88 23.72 -6.29
C GLY A 50 6.84 22.91 -7.58
N LEU A 51 7.10 23.54 -8.73
CA LEU A 51 7.19 22.92 -10.03
C LEU A 51 8.65 22.61 -10.38
N PHE A 52 8.83 21.63 -11.25
CA PHE A 52 10.15 21.30 -11.78
C PHE A 52 10.50 22.22 -12.96
N TRP A 53 11.73 22.70 -12.98
CA TRP A 53 12.27 23.35 -14.15
C TRP A 53 12.52 22.32 -15.26
N VAL A 54 11.96 22.57 -16.45
CA VAL A 54 12.17 21.70 -17.63
C VAL A 54 13.09 22.39 -18.63
N PRO A 55 14.36 21.95 -18.74
CA PRO A 55 15.30 22.47 -19.69
C PRO A 55 14.79 22.34 -21.14
N PRO A 56 15.18 23.21 -22.07
CA PRO A 56 14.69 23.21 -23.45
C PRO A 56 14.83 21.85 -24.16
N ASP A 57 15.92 21.11 -23.91
CA ASP A 57 16.19 19.78 -24.47
C ASP A 57 15.35 18.66 -23.86
N ALA A 58 14.69 18.90 -22.73
CA ALA A 58 13.85 17.94 -22.02
C ALA A 58 12.33 18.23 -22.18
N ARG A 59 11.94 19.30 -22.85
CA ARG A 59 10.53 19.66 -23.09
C ARG A 59 9.85 18.60 -23.97
N TRP A 60 8.60 18.26 -23.65
CA TRP A 60 7.87 17.18 -24.33
C TRP A 60 7.73 17.37 -25.84
N ASN A 61 7.58 18.60 -26.32
CA ASN A 61 7.50 18.92 -27.74
C ASN A 61 8.75 18.42 -28.52
N VAL A 62 9.95 18.54 -27.95
CA VAL A 62 11.19 18.04 -28.55
C VAL A 62 11.15 16.53 -28.73
N LEU A 63 10.66 15.80 -27.75
CA LEU A 63 10.52 14.35 -27.83
C LEU A 63 9.44 13.93 -28.81
N LYS A 64 8.31 14.62 -28.82
CA LYS A 64 7.20 14.38 -29.72
C LYS A 64 7.61 14.58 -31.19
N ASP A 65 8.29 15.69 -31.51
CA ASP A 65 8.73 16.00 -32.87
C ASP A 65 9.77 15.01 -33.39
N ASN A 66 10.47 14.34 -32.51
CA ASN A 66 11.49 13.32 -32.83
C ASN A 66 11.06 11.85 -32.50
N ALA A 67 9.78 11.62 -32.19
CA ALA A 67 9.28 10.33 -31.70
C ALA A 67 9.60 9.15 -32.63
N HIS A 68 9.62 9.37 -33.96
CA HIS A 68 9.88 8.34 -34.95
C HIS A 68 11.34 8.27 -35.42
N GLN A 69 12.25 9.05 -34.83
CA GLN A 69 13.68 8.99 -35.15
C GLN A 69 14.34 7.75 -34.50
N PRO A 70 15.32 7.11 -35.15
CA PRO A 70 16.06 6.01 -34.56
C PRO A 70 16.78 6.39 -33.24
N THR A 71 17.06 7.65 -33.05
CA THR A 71 17.74 8.24 -31.89
C THR A 71 16.80 8.58 -30.73
N ILE A 72 15.50 8.31 -30.83
CA ILE A 72 14.52 8.73 -29.81
C ILE A 72 14.87 8.21 -28.40
N GLY A 73 15.39 7.01 -28.28
CA GLY A 73 15.83 6.48 -26.98
C GLY A 73 16.96 7.30 -26.34
N THR A 74 17.92 7.76 -27.13
CA THR A 74 19.01 8.63 -26.68
C THR A 74 18.49 10.03 -26.29
N LEU A 75 17.52 10.53 -27.02
CA LEU A 75 16.88 11.81 -26.69
C LEU A 75 16.13 11.74 -25.36
N VAL A 76 15.38 10.67 -25.13
CA VAL A 76 14.69 10.47 -23.84
C VAL A 76 15.69 10.34 -22.69
N ASP A 77 16.75 9.53 -22.84
CA ASP A 77 17.81 9.41 -21.80
C ASP A 77 18.47 10.76 -21.53
N GLY A 78 18.77 11.56 -22.57
CA GLY A 78 19.33 12.92 -22.45
C GLY A 78 18.37 13.88 -21.74
N ALA A 79 17.08 13.82 -22.05
CA ALA A 79 16.06 14.63 -21.36
C ALA A 79 15.99 14.29 -19.86
N MET A 80 16.03 12.99 -19.48
CA MET A 80 16.07 12.56 -18.09
C MET A 80 17.33 13.08 -17.37
N GLU A 81 18.50 13.02 -18.02
CA GLU A 81 19.75 13.55 -17.48
C GLU A 81 19.72 15.07 -17.27
N SER A 82 19.16 15.81 -18.23
CA SER A 82 19.01 17.26 -18.14
C SER A 82 18.08 17.65 -17.00
N LEU A 83 16.96 16.94 -16.83
CA LEU A 83 16.04 17.16 -15.72
C LEU A 83 16.70 16.92 -14.37
N GLU A 84 17.42 15.82 -14.20
CA GLU A 84 18.13 15.51 -12.94
C GLU A 84 19.23 16.54 -12.61
N ARG A 85 19.91 17.05 -13.63
CA ARG A 85 20.95 18.06 -13.46
C ARG A 85 20.37 19.36 -12.92
N GLU A 86 19.20 19.76 -13.44
CA GLU A 86 18.57 21.03 -13.08
C GLU A 86 17.70 20.94 -11.83
N ASN A 87 17.24 19.75 -11.45
CA ASN A 87 16.38 19.52 -10.28
C ASN A 87 17.03 18.57 -9.28
N PRO A 88 17.70 19.09 -8.24
CA PRO A 88 18.45 18.25 -7.30
C PRO A 88 17.65 17.15 -6.59
N SER A 89 16.35 17.37 -6.38
CA SER A 89 15.43 16.38 -5.78
C SER A 89 15.23 15.12 -6.65
N LEU A 90 15.44 15.23 -7.96
CA LEU A 90 15.33 14.14 -8.93
C LEU A 90 16.65 13.41 -9.19
N ARG A 91 17.76 13.82 -8.57
CA ARG A 91 19.09 13.28 -8.85
C ARG A 91 19.14 11.76 -8.66
N ASP A 92 19.62 11.03 -9.69
CA ASP A 92 19.73 9.57 -9.77
C ASP A 92 18.41 8.80 -9.64
N VAL A 93 17.27 9.48 -9.83
CA VAL A 93 15.93 8.92 -9.68
C VAL A 93 15.35 8.44 -11.01
N LEU A 94 15.53 9.23 -12.08
CA LEU A 94 14.85 8.98 -13.34
C LEU A 94 15.42 7.77 -14.10
N PRO A 95 14.58 6.99 -14.81
CA PRO A 95 15.04 5.86 -15.59
C PRO A 95 15.80 6.36 -16.85
N LYS A 96 17.01 5.82 -17.07
CA LYS A 96 17.88 6.15 -18.21
C LYS A 96 18.28 4.87 -18.96
N GLN A 97 17.30 4.20 -19.55
CA GLN A 97 17.46 2.93 -20.25
C GLN A 97 16.70 2.90 -21.59
N TYR A 98 16.36 4.06 -22.14
CA TYR A 98 15.59 4.16 -23.38
C TYR A 98 16.45 3.96 -24.63
N ALA A 99 17.76 4.24 -24.57
CA ALA A 99 18.70 4.02 -25.67
C ALA A 99 19.06 2.54 -25.89
N ARG A 100 18.81 1.65 -24.91
CA ARG A 100 19.20 0.23 -24.97
C ARG A 100 18.72 -0.45 -26.26
N PRO A 101 19.54 -1.35 -26.86
CA PRO A 101 19.18 -2.02 -28.12
C PRO A 101 17.97 -2.94 -28.02
N THR A 102 17.67 -3.48 -26.82
CA THR A 102 16.53 -4.38 -26.59
C THR A 102 15.17 -3.66 -26.62
N LEU A 103 15.15 -2.34 -26.46
CA LEU A 103 13.92 -1.54 -26.51
C LEU A 103 13.58 -1.20 -27.97
N ASN A 104 12.40 -1.60 -28.42
CA ASN A 104 11.90 -1.30 -29.76
C ASN A 104 11.59 0.20 -29.88
N LYS A 105 12.34 0.90 -30.75
CA LYS A 105 12.23 2.36 -30.93
C LYS A 105 10.92 2.78 -31.60
N GLN A 106 10.33 1.91 -32.44
CA GLN A 106 9.01 2.20 -33.04
C GLN A 106 7.90 2.16 -31.98
N GLN A 107 7.93 1.16 -31.07
CA GLN A 107 7.00 1.09 -29.96
C GLN A 107 7.18 2.26 -28.99
N LEU A 108 8.42 2.68 -28.74
CA LEU A 108 8.71 3.86 -27.92
C LEU A 108 8.11 5.13 -28.56
N GLY A 109 8.27 5.34 -29.87
CA GLY A 109 7.66 6.45 -30.61
C GLY A 109 6.13 6.43 -30.52
N GLN A 110 5.50 5.26 -30.71
CA GLN A 110 4.05 5.11 -30.56
C GLN A 110 3.56 5.43 -29.13
N LEU A 111 4.32 5.09 -28.09
CA LEU A 111 4.00 5.46 -26.70
C LEU A 111 4.06 6.97 -26.50
N ILE A 112 5.08 7.64 -27.05
CA ILE A 112 5.19 9.11 -27.00
C ILE A 112 4.01 9.76 -27.71
N ASP A 113 3.60 9.27 -28.88
CA ASP A 113 2.42 9.77 -29.61
C ASP A 113 1.14 9.59 -28.79
N ASN A 114 0.95 8.41 -28.20
CA ASN A 114 -0.22 8.13 -27.36
C ASN A 114 -0.29 9.08 -26.16
N PHE A 115 0.83 9.26 -25.46
CA PHE A 115 0.87 10.19 -24.32
C PHE A 115 0.75 11.66 -24.73
N SER A 116 1.20 12.03 -25.94
CA SER A 116 1.05 13.40 -26.46
C SER A 116 -0.40 13.81 -26.65
N ASN A 117 -1.31 12.84 -26.85
CA ASN A 117 -2.74 13.08 -26.99
C ASN A 117 -3.49 13.12 -25.65
N LEU A 118 -2.83 12.75 -24.54
CA LEU A 118 -3.37 12.83 -23.19
C LEU A 118 -3.06 14.21 -22.61
N LYS A 119 -4.07 14.97 -22.24
CA LYS A 119 -3.89 16.13 -21.37
C LYS A 119 -3.78 15.62 -19.93
N VAL A 120 -2.57 15.62 -19.41
CA VAL A 120 -2.26 15.04 -18.08
C VAL A 120 -2.03 16.15 -17.04
N GLY A 121 -1.93 17.41 -17.45
CA GLY A 121 -1.66 18.56 -16.60
C GLY A 121 -2.89 19.44 -16.34
N GLY A 122 -2.92 20.04 -15.17
CA GLY A 122 -3.79 21.12 -14.74
C GLY A 122 -3.26 21.62 -13.40
N GLN A 123 -3.01 22.91 -13.25
CA GLN A 123 -2.48 23.51 -12.02
C GLN A 123 -3.43 23.38 -10.81
N ASN A 124 -4.70 23.10 -11.05
CA ASN A 124 -5.66 22.85 -9.99
C ASN A 124 -5.30 21.53 -9.28
N SER A 125 -5.49 21.48 -7.96
CA SER A 125 -5.35 20.27 -7.14
C SER A 125 -5.96 19.01 -7.77
N GLN A 126 -7.01 19.17 -8.59
CA GLN A 126 -7.62 18.12 -9.40
C GLN A 126 -6.70 17.55 -10.49
N GLY A 127 -5.86 18.34 -11.14
CA GLY A 127 -4.96 17.86 -12.21
C GLY A 127 -3.81 17.02 -11.64
N ARG A 128 -3.23 17.44 -10.50
CA ARG A 128 -2.20 16.66 -9.78
C ARG A 128 -2.77 15.34 -9.27
N ASP A 129 -4.02 15.34 -8.82
CA ASP A 129 -4.70 14.15 -8.32
C ASP A 129 -5.00 13.14 -9.44
N VAL A 130 -5.46 13.60 -10.61
CA VAL A 130 -5.72 12.73 -11.78
C VAL A 130 -4.46 11.98 -12.22
N LEU A 131 -3.32 12.67 -12.32
CA LEU A 131 -2.09 11.99 -12.71
C LEU A 131 -1.61 11.04 -11.61
N GLY A 132 -1.69 11.46 -10.35
CA GLY A 132 -1.41 10.60 -9.23
C GLY A 132 -2.22 9.31 -9.32
N GLN A 133 -3.51 9.38 -9.65
CA GLN A 133 -4.39 8.23 -9.88
C GLN A 133 -3.95 7.39 -11.08
N VAL A 134 -3.59 8.03 -12.20
CA VAL A 134 -3.05 7.32 -13.37
C VAL A 134 -1.75 6.60 -13.05
N TYR A 135 -0.84 7.24 -12.31
CA TYR A 135 0.41 6.65 -11.88
C TYR A 135 0.17 5.45 -10.94
N GLU A 136 -0.72 5.58 -9.96
CA GLU A 136 -1.14 4.50 -9.07
C GLU A 136 -1.82 3.36 -9.84
N TYR A 137 -2.68 3.67 -10.80
CA TYR A 137 -3.31 2.66 -11.65
C TYR A 137 -2.27 1.81 -12.38
N PHE A 138 -1.28 2.45 -13.02
CA PHE A 138 -0.21 1.71 -13.68
C PHE A 138 0.64 0.92 -12.69
N LEU A 139 0.96 1.47 -11.52
CA LEU A 139 1.67 0.73 -10.46
C LEU A 139 0.87 -0.51 -10.04
N ALA A 140 -0.43 -0.39 -9.82
CA ALA A 140 -1.32 -1.50 -9.46
C ALA A 140 -1.41 -2.55 -10.57
N GLN A 141 -1.56 -2.14 -11.85
CA GLN A 141 -1.61 -3.05 -12.99
C GLN A 141 -0.29 -3.83 -13.15
N PHE A 142 0.84 -3.16 -12.99
CA PHE A 142 2.14 -3.83 -13.04
C PHE A 142 2.38 -4.75 -11.84
N ALA A 143 1.96 -4.37 -10.64
CA ALA A 143 2.02 -5.24 -9.47
C ALA A 143 1.16 -6.51 -9.66
N SER A 144 -0.03 -6.37 -10.24
CA SER A 144 -0.90 -7.49 -10.61
C SER A 144 -0.25 -8.43 -11.63
N ALA A 145 0.44 -7.87 -12.63
CA ALA A 145 1.13 -8.66 -13.66
C ALA A 145 2.38 -9.39 -13.13
N GLU A 146 3.11 -8.79 -12.19
CA GLU A 146 4.30 -9.37 -11.54
C GLU A 146 3.95 -10.37 -10.43
N GLY A 147 2.71 -10.44 -10.01
CA GLY A 147 2.14 -11.00 -8.77
C GLY A 147 2.47 -12.43 -8.37
N LYS A 148 3.41 -13.13 -9.02
CA LYS A 148 3.85 -14.48 -8.61
C LYS A 148 5.37 -14.64 -8.42
N GLN A 149 6.20 -13.70 -8.80
CA GLN A 149 7.66 -13.86 -8.78
C GLN A 149 8.46 -12.73 -8.12
N GLY A 150 7.87 -11.56 -7.82
CA GLY A 150 8.61 -10.36 -7.43
C GLY A 150 8.62 -10.01 -5.94
N GLY A 151 7.78 -10.60 -5.10
CA GLY A 151 7.75 -10.29 -3.66
C GLY A 151 7.34 -8.86 -3.30
N GLU A 152 7.07 -8.01 -4.26
CA GLU A 152 6.63 -6.62 -4.07
C GLU A 152 5.11 -6.58 -3.95
N PHE A 153 4.61 -6.56 -2.72
CA PHE A 153 3.18 -6.46 -2.45
C PHE A 153 2.73 -5.00 -2.55
N TYR A 154 2.05 -4.66 -3.63
CA TYR A 154 1.28 -3.42 -3.67
C TYR A 154 0.17 -3.47 -2.62
N THR A 155 0.18 -2.53 -1.69
CA THR A 155 -0.86 -2.45 -0.66
C THR A 155 -2.14 -1.87 -1.27
N PRO A 156 -3.28 -2.55 -1.20
CA PRO A 156 -4.54 -2.03 -1.71
C PRO A 156 -4.90 -0.70 -1.07
N ALA A 157 -5.41 0.24 -1.86
CA ALA A 157 -5.75 1.58 -1.38
C ALA A 157 -6.74 1.56 -0.20
N SER A 158 -7.69 0.63 -0.18
CA SER A 158 -8.63 0.46 0.94
C SER A 158 -7.94 0.07 2.25
N VAL A 159 -6.93 -0.82 2.20
CA VAL A 159 -6.13 -1.21 3.38
C VAL A 159 -5.31 -0.02 3.88
N VAL A 160 -4.69 0.73 2.96
CA VAL A 160 -3.94 1.94 3.32
C VAL A 160 -4.84 2.99 3.95
N LYS A 161 -6.03 3.24 3.38
CA LYS A 161 -7.03 4.17 3.94
C LYS A 161 -7.47 3.77 5.35
N VAL A 162 -7.67 2.47 5.60
CA VAL A 162 -8.00 1.98 6.96
C VAL A 162 -6.85 2.25 7.92
N LEU A 163 -5.60 1.92 7.56
CA LEU A 163 -4.43 2.17 8.40
C LEU A 163 -4.27 3.66 8.71
N VAL A 164 -4.30 4.50 7.68
CA VAL A 164 -4.17 5.96 7.82
C VAL A 164 -5.34 6.54 8.62
N GLY A 165 -6.57 6.11 8.33
CA GLY A 165 -7.77 6.57 9.04
C GLY A 165 -7.77 6.19 10.51
N MET A 166 -7.26 5.00 10.88
CA MET A 166 -7.13 4.58 12.29
C MET A 166 -6.02 5.33 13.02
N LEU A 167 -4.85 5.55 12.40
CA LEU A 167 -3.74 6.26 13.02
C LEU A 167 -3.94 7.78 13.04
N ALA A 168 -4.64 8.32 12.04
CA ALA A 168 -4.96 9.73 11.91
C ALA A 168 -3.73 10.66 12.07
N PRO A 169 -2.74 10.58 11.15
CA PRO A 169 -1.48 11.32 11.28
C PRO A 169 -1.65 12.80 10.89
N TYR A 170 -2.22 13.60 11.78
CA TYR A 170 -2.45 15.03 11.52
C TYR A 170 -1.18 15.87 11.52
N LYS A 171 -0.17 15.51 12.30
CA LYS A 171 1.08 16.25 12.47
C LYS A 171 2.16 15.40 13.11
N GLY A 172 3.39 15.54 12.66
CA GLY A 172 4.55 14.86 13.24
C GLY A 172 5.30 14.02 12.24
N ARG A 173 6.11 13.08 12.73
CA ARG A 173 6.99 12.24 11.91
C ARG A 173 6.30 10.93 11.56
N VAL A 174 6.12 10.73 10.27
CA VAL A 174 5.56 9.48 9.68
C VAL A 174 6.70 8.65 9.11
N TYR A 175 6.78 7.38 9.47
CA TYR A 175 7.85 6.49 9.04
C TYR A 175 7.31 5.18 8.44
N ASP A 176 7.89 4.77 7.32
CA ASP A 176 7.70 3.46 6.71
C ASP A 176 9.06 2.87 6.32
N PRO A 177 9.59 1.87 7.08
CA PRO A 177 10.90 1.27 6.80
C PRO A 177 10.91 0.27 5.63
N CYS A 178 9.79 0.07 4.96
CA CYS A 178 9.63 -0.80 3.78
C CYS A 178 8.61 -0.19 2.81
N CYS A 179 8.85 1.10 2.47
CA CYS A 179 7.84 1.99 1.91
C CYS A 179 7.35 1.64 0.50
N GLY A 180 7.96 0.66 -0.16
CA GLY A 180 7.56 0.27 -1.50
C GLY A 180 7.55 1.47 -2.45
N SER A 181 6.45 1.68 -3.16
CA SER A 181 6.24 2.84 -4.04
C SER A 181 5.79 4.12 -3.33
N GLY A 182 5.77 4.15 -2.00
CA GLY A 182 5.39 5.33 -1.20
C GLY A 182 3.88 5.53 -1.02
N GLY A 183 3.06 4.52 -1.29
CA GLY A 183 1.59 4.64 -1.22
C GLY A 183 1.06 5.03 0.16
N MET A 184 1.70 4.57 1.26
CA MET A 184 1.33 4.96 2.63
C MET A 184 1.51 6.47 2.85
N PHE A 185 2.58 7.06 2.32
CA PHE A 185 2.87 8.48 2.45
C PHE A 185 1.88 9.34 1.68
N VAL A 186 1.55 8.94 0.45
CA VAL A 186 0.56 9.63 -0.39
C VAL A 186 -0.80 9.69 0.32
N GLN A 187 -1.25 8.58 0.90
CA GLN A 187 -2.51 8.57 1.62
C GLN A 187 -2.46 9.34 2.95
N SER A 188 -1.29 9.38 3.61
CA SER A 188 -1.10 10.18 4.82
C SER A 188 -1.20 11.68 4.55
N GLU A 189 -0.58 12.18 3.47
CA GLU A 189 -0.71 13.59 3.06
C GLU A 189 -2.13 13.91 2.62
N ARG A 190 -2.77 13.03 1.83
CA ARG A 190 -4.18 13.20 1.46
C ARG A 190 -5.09 13.29 2.69
N PHE A 191 -4.85 12.44 3.71
CA PHE A 191 -5.58 12.51 4.97
C PHE A 191 -5.43 13.88 5.65
N VAL A 192 -4.21 14.42 5.68
CA VAL A 192 -3.94 15.77 6.24
C VAL A 192 -4.71 16.83 5.47
N GLU A 193 -4.69 16.80 4.13
CA GLU A 193 -5.42 17.75 3.28
C GLU A 193 -6.94 17.69 3.49
N GLU A 194 -7.52 16.48 3.51
CA GLU A 194 -8.97 16.25 3.72
C GLU A 194 -9.44 16.79 5.09
N HIS A 195 -8.53 16.82 6.09
CA HIS A 195 -8.80 17.34 7.43
C HIS A 195 -8.31 18.78 7.64
N LYS A 196 -8.19 19.57 6.56
CA LYS A 196 -7.81 21.01 6.57
C LYS A 196 -6.39 21.28 7.07
N GLY A 197 -5.53 20.30 7.11
CA GLY A 197 -4.10 20.48 7.31
C GLY A 197 -3.41 21.00 6.03
N ARG A 198 -2.11 21.23 6.14
CA ARG A 198 -1.28 21.70 5.02
C ARG A 198 -0.32 20.59 4.62
N ILE A 199 -0.01 20.51 3.33
CA ILE A 199 1.12 19.69 2.86
C ILE A 199 2.35 20.09 3.65
N GLY A 200 3.05 19.08 4.25
CA GLY A 200 4.21 19.32 5.10
C GLY A 200 3.89 19.50 6.61
N ASP A 201 2.64 19.39 7.05
CA ASP A 201 2.33 19.28 8.48
C ASP A 201 2.87 17.96 9.08
N ILE A 202 3.06 16.94 8.22
CA ILE A 202 3.80 15.71 8.54
C ILE A 202 5.20 15.72 7.92
N SER A 203 6.17 15.14 8.62
CA SER A 203 7.53 14.93 8.11
C SER A 203 7.70 13.45 7.78
N ILE A 204 7.94 13.16 6.51
CA ILE A 204 7.95 11.80 5.98
C ILE A 204 9.36 11.24 5.96
N PHE A 205 9.52 10.04 6.51
CA PHE A 205 10.74 9.24 6.50
C PHE A 205 10.42 7.85 5.95
N GLY A 206 11.29 7.34 5.10
CA GLY A 206 11.11 6.01 4.53
C GLY A 206 12.39 5.31 4.16
N GLN A 207 12.28 4.03 3.94
CA GLN A 207 13.37 3.20 3.45
C GLN A 207 12.83 2.10 2.55
N GLU A 208 13.57 1.77 1.49
CA GLU A 208 13.24 0.69 0.56
C GLU A 208 14.53 -0.02 0.13
N SER A 209 14.51 -1.33 0.10
CA SER A 209 15.67 -2.15 -0.24
C SER A 209 15.89 -2.31 -1.75
N ASN A 210 14.81 -2.35 -2.52
CA ASN A 210 14.88 -2.50 -3.97
C ASN A 210 15.22 -1.16 -4.64
N PRO A 211 16.33 -1.06 -5.40
CA PRO A 211 16.77 0.21 -6.00
C PRO A 211 15.75 0.79 -6.97
N THR A 212 15.01 -0.06 -7.65
CA THR A 212 14.01 0.35 -8.64
C THR A 212 12.75 0.86 -7.97
N THR A 213 12.26 0.16 -6.96
CA THR A 213 11.09 0.55 -6.18
C THR A 213 11.36 1.83 -5.39
N TRP A 214 12.59 2.00 -4.86
CA TRP A 214 13.00 3.25 -4.22
C TRP A 214 12.93 4.47 -5.19
N LYS A 215 13.37 4.30 -6.44
CA LYS A 215 13.23 5.33 -7.48
C LYS A 215 11.78 5.63 -7.80
N LEU A 216 10.94 4.59 -7.91
CA LEU A 216 9.50 4.76 -8.12
C LEU A 216 8.84 5.51 -6.96
N ALA A 217 9.21 5.24 -5.71
CA ALA A 217 8.72 5.99 -4.56
C ALA A 217 9.09 7.47 -4.66
N LYS A 218 10.34 7.78 -4.97
CA LYS A 218 10.78 9.17 -5.16
C LYS A 218 10.01 9.88 -6.27
N MET A 219 9.81 9.23 -7.42
CA MET A 219 9.01 9.79 -8.52
C MET A 219 7.55 10.00 -8.09
N ASN A 220 6.95 9.02 -7.42
CA ASN A 220 5.56 9.07 -6.94
C ASN A 220 5.32 10.25 -5.99
N LEU A 221 6.23 10.48 -5.06
CA LEU A 221 6.15 11.59 -4.10
C LEU A 221 6.43 12.94 -4.77
N ALA A 222 7.43 12.98 -5.65
CA ALA A 222 7.80 14.19 -6.40
C ALA A 222 6.66 14.72 -7.27
N ILE A 223 5.92 13.85 -7.98
CA ILE A 223 4.72 14.20 -8.76
C ILE A 223 3.69 14.98 -7.92
N ARG A 224 3.59 14.64 -6.63
CA ARG A 224 2.61 15.22 -5.72
C ARG A 224 3.13 16.39 -4.90
N GLY A 225 4.40 16.78 -5.13
CA GLY A 225 5.06 17.80 -4.32
C GLY A 225 5.28 17.39 -2.86
N ILE A 226 5.30 16.10 -2.58
CA ILE A 226 5.48 15.55 -1.23
C ILE A 226 6.98 15.43 -0.95
N GLU A 227 7.48 16.19 0.02
CA GLU A 227 8.85 16.07 0.48
C GLU A 227 9.01 14.88 1.43
N ALA A 228 9.98 14.00 1.16
CA ALA A 228 10.23 12.82 1.97
C ALA A 228 11.73 12.50 2.05
N ASN A 229 12.18 12.12 3.23
CA ASN A 229 13.52 11.57 3.44
C ASN A 229 13.48 10.05 3.28
N LEU A 230 13.72 9.56 2.07
CA LEU A 230 13.84 8.12 1.77
C LEU A 230 15.28 7.59 1.85
N GLY A 231 16.16 8.31 2.54
CA GLY A 231 17.58 8.02 2.55
C GLY A 231 18.28 8.45 1.24
N ARG A 232 19.61 8.41 1.26
CA ARG A 232 20.44 8.81 0.09
C ARG A 232 20.47 7.75 -1.01
N HIS A 233 20.16 6.50 -0.68
CA HIS A 233 20.14 5.34 -1.56
C HIS A 233 19.16 4.29 -1.00
N ASN A 234 18.84 3.29 -1.79
CA ASN A 234 18.11 2.11 -1.32
C ASN A 234 18.96 1.30 -0.34
N ALA A 235 18.36 0.74 0.69
CA ALA A 235 19.06 -0.10 1.66
C ALA A 235 18.13 -1.09 2.36
N ASP A 236 18.69 -2.22 2.77
CA ASP A 236 18.02 -3.19 3.63
C ASP A 236 17.89 -2.65 5.05
N THR A 237 16.67 -2.56 5.54
CA THR A 237 16.31 -1.94 6.82
C THR A 237 16.92 -2.65 8.03
N PHE A 238 17.08 -3.98 7.95
CA PHE A 238 17.65 -4.73 9.07
C PHE A 238 19.15 -4.58 9.16
N HIS A 239 19.85 -4.58 8.02
CA HIS A 239 21.31 -4.58 7.95
C HIS A 239 21.92 -3.18 7.79
N HIS A 240 21.16 -2.23 7.28
CA HIS A 240 21.62 -0.88 7.04
C HIS A 240 20.46 0.12 7.24
N ASP A 241 20.13 0.37 8.48
CA ASP A 241 19.14 1.36 8.87
C ASP A 241 19.65 2.77 8.52
N LEU A 242 18.93 3.45 7.64
CA LEU A 242 19.27 4.81 7.19
C LEU A 242 18.75 5.90 8.13
N HIS A 243 17.93 5.53 9.11
CA HIS A 243 17.29 6.43 10.06
C HIS A 243 17.46 5.99 11.53
N PRO A 244 18.67 5.59 12.00
CA PRO A 244 18.87 4.91 13.28
C PRO A 244 18.41 5.72 14.50
N ASP A 245 18.48 7.05 14.41
CA ASP A 245 18.09 7.95 15.50
C ASP A 245 16.65 8.44 15.42
N LEU A 246 15.92 8.04 14.37
CA LEU A 246 14.53 8.45 14.18
C LEU A 246 13.65 7.86 15.29
N ARG A 247 12.83 8.72 15.87
CA ARG A 247 11.71 8.35 16.76
C ARG A 247 10.44 8.92 16.17
N ALA A 248 9.70 8.05 15.49
CA ALA A 248 8.50 8.40 14.72
C ALA A 248 7.28 8.55 15.61
N ASP A 249 6.44 9.52 15.31
CA ASP A 249 5.15 9.69 15.96
C ASP A 249 4.13 8.70 15.39
N TYR A 250 4.26 8.39 14.10
CA TYR A 250 3.43 7.40 13.39
C TYR A 250 4.31 6.47 12.55
N ILE A 251 4.06 5.18 12.64
CA ILE A 251 4.62 4.18 11.72
C ILE A 251 3.48 3.52 10.96
N LEU A 252 3.52 3.59 9.64
CA LEU A 252 2.57 2.93 8.75
C LEU A 252 3.36 2.04 7.79
N ALA A 253 3.14 0.73 7.84
CA ALA A 253 3.94 -0.19 7.04
C ALA A 253 3.17 -1.41 6.54
N ASN A 254 3.54 -1.90 5.37
CA ASN A 254 3.18 -3.21 4.89
C ASN A 254 4.46 -4.01 4.60
N PRO A 255 5.10 -4.60 5.62
CA PRO A 255 6.34 -5.33 5.43
C PRO A 255 6.11 -6.60 4.61
N PRO A 256 7.09 -7.07 3.87
CA PRO A 256 6.99 -8.34 3.15
C PRO A 256 6.82 -9.50 4.14
N PHE A 257 5.78 -10.34 3.87
CA PHE A 257 5.37 -11.40 4.81
C PHE A 257 6.28 -12.61 4.77
N ASN A 258 6.57 -13.17 5.93
CA ASN A 258 7.21 -14.48 6.10
C ASN A 258 8.56 -14.62 5.37
N ILE A 259 9.37 -13.57 5.30
CA ILE A 259 10.70 -13.65 4.69
C ILE A 259 11.57 -14.60 5.51
N SER A 260 12.12 -15.62 4.85
CA SER A 260 12.97 -16.62 5.46
C SER A 260 14.48 -16.28 5.39
N ASN A 261 14.92 -15.53 4.40
CA ASN A 261 16.34 -15.25 4.16
C ASN A 261 16.67 -13.77 4.44
N TRP A 262 16.29 -13.28 5.61
CA TRP A 262 16.49 -11.88 6.01
C TRP A 262 17.84 -11.61 6.72
N GLY A 263 18.72 -12.62 6.81
CA GLY A 263 20.05 -12.49 7.42
C GLY A 263 20.04 -12.40 8.95
N GLY A 264 18.99 -12.88 9.62
CA GLY A 264 18.81 -12.82 11.08
C GLY A 264 19.95 -13.44 11.90
N ASP A 265 20.72 -14.38 11.34
CA ASP A 265 21.90 -14.96 11.99
C ASP A 265 22.95 -13.93 12.39
N ARG A 266 23.12 -12.88 11.59
CA ARG A 266 24.08 -11.78 11.82
C ARG A 266 23.57 -10.74 12.81
N LEU A 267 22.27 -10.77 13.12
CA LEU A 267 21.58 -9.75 13.92
C LEU A 267 21.15 -10.29 15.30
N ARG A 268 21.67 -11.42 15.75
CA ARG A 268 21.24 -12.04 17.02
C ARG A 268 21.44 -11.15 18.24
N SER A 269 22.42 -10.28 18.24
CA SER A 269 22.73 -9.34 19.32
C SER A 269 22.30 -7.90 19.01
N ASP A 270 21.40 -7.71 18.06
CA ASP A 270 20.90 -6.40 17.69
C ASP A 270 20.07 -5.78 18.83
N GLN A 271 20.31 -4.51 19.10
CA GLN A 271 19.66 -3.76 20.19
C GLN A 271 18.13 -3.59 20.01
N ARG A 272 17.59 -3.88 18.84
CA ARG A 272 16.16 -3.79 18.56
C ARG A 272 15.36 -4.95 19.17
N TRP A 273 16.02 -6.06 19.57
CA TRP A 273 15.36 -7.28 20.02
C TRP A 273 15.03 -7.30 21.51
N ASP A 274 14.39 -6.25 22.03
CA ASP A 274 14.01 -6.11 23.44
C ASP A 274 13.02 -7.19 23.92
N TYR A 275 12.20 -7.73 23.00
CA TYR A 275 11.15 -8.72 23.32
C TYR A 275 11.53 -10.15 22.97
N GLY A 276 12.74 -10.36 22.51
CA GLY A 276 13.30 -11.66 22.15
C GLY A 276 13.86 -11.69 20.73
N VAL A 277 14.86 -12.55 20.52
CA VAL A 277 15.54 -12.65 19.23
C VAL A 277 14.61 -13.30 18.20
N PRO A 278 14.29 -12.62 17.09
CA PRO A 278 13.44 -13.18 16.05
C PRO A 278 14.05 -14.42 15.39
N PRO A 279 13.23 -15.39 14.96
CA PRO A 279 13.73 -16.57 14.28
C PRO A 279 14.36 -16.22 12.93
N THR A 280 15.46 -16.88 12.58
CA THR A 280 16.16 -16.67 11.30
C THR A 280 15.32 -17.06 10.08
N GLY A 281 14.37 -17.96 10.26
CA GLY A 281 13.47 -18.44 9.20
C GLY A 281 12.22 -17.57 8.98
N ASN A 282 12.00 -16.51 9.77
CA ASN A 282 10.83 -15.63 9.61
C ASN A 282 11.10 -14.23 10.18
N ALA A 283 10.95 -13.20 9.36
CA ALA A 283 11.23 -11.80 9.73
C ALA A 283 10.02 -11.08 10.37
N ASN A 284 8.84 -11.67 10.47
CA ASN A 284 7.63 -10.95 10.91
C ASN A 284 7.84 -10.22 12.23
N PHE A 285 8.37 -10.89 13.25
CA PHE A 285 8.64 -10.26 14.55
C PHE A 285 9.96 -9.45 14.62
N ALA A 286 10.80 -9.53 13.60
CA ALA A 286 11.89 -8.57 13.41
C ALA A 286 11.30 -7.21 12.96
N TRP A 287 10.37 -7.21 12.04
CA TRP A 287 9.63 -6.00 11.64
C TRP A 287 8.88 -5.38 12.81
N VAL A 288 8.11 -6.16 13.56
CA VAL A 288 7.37 -5.66 14.73
C VAL A 288 8.31 -4.96 15.72
N GLN A 289 9.44 -5.58 16.06
CA GLN A 289 10.39 -5.00 17.02
C GLN A 289 11.15 -3.80 16.44
N HIS A 290 11.44 -3.79 15.14
CA HIS A 290 11.98 -2.61 14.46
C HIS A 290 11.00 -1.42 14.56
N PHE A 291 9.71 -1.64 14.36
CA PHE A 291 8.70 -0.59 14.54
C PHE A 291 8.69 -0.08 15.99
N ILE A 292 8.64 -0.96 16.98
CA ILE A 292 8.64 -0.59 18.39
C ILE A 292 9.90 0.23 18.75
N HIS A 293 11.08 -0.16 18.22
CA HIS A 293 12.34 0.56 18.44
C HIS A 293 12.27 2.00 17.91
N HIS A 294 11.68 2.20 16.75
CA HIS A 294 11.56 3.52 16.11
C HIS A 294 10.38 4.37 16.58
N LEU A 295 9.46 3.86 17.41
CA LEU A 295 8.38 4.67 17.96
C LEU A 295 8.90 5.69 18.97
N ALA A 296 8.40 6.92 18.86
CA ALA A 296 8.50 7.96 19.89
C ALA A 296 7.78 7.53 21.18
N PRO A 297 8.03 8.16 22.33
CA PRO A 297 7.37 7.80 23.60
C PRO A 297 5.83 7.82 23.55
N ASN A 298 5.24 8.67 22.72
CA ASN A 298 3.79 8.72 22.48
C ASN A 298 3.41 8.20 21.09
N GLY A 299 4.36 7.57 20.39
CA GLY A 299 4.17 7.10 19.03
C GLY A 299 3.24 5.90 18.93
N VAL A 300 2.60 5.80 17.78
CA VAL A 300 1.69 4.71 17.41
C VAL A 300 2.12 4.08 16.08
N ALA A 301 1.95 2.78 15.95
CA ALA A 301 2.22 2.06 14.71
C ALA A 301 0.98 1.31 14.24
N GLY A 302 0.72 1.33 12.94
CA GLY A 302 -0.27 0.50 12.27
C GLY A 302 0.37 -0.21 11.08
N PHE A 303 0.31 -1.52 11.04
CA PHE A 303 0.97 -2.29 9.99
C PHE A 303 0.24 -3.59 9.65
N VAL A 304 0.55 -4.10 8.48
CA VAL A 304 -0.06 -5.32 7.93
C VAL A 304 0.82 -6.52 8.25
N LEU A 305 0.22 -7.62 8.70
CA LEU A 305 0.88 -8.92 8.80
C LEU A 305 -0.05 -10.04 8.34
N ALA A 306 0.53 -11.17 7.93
CA ALA A 306 -0.21 -12.40 7.69
C ALA A 306 -0.87 -12.88 8.99
N ASN A 307 -2.08 -13.46 8.90
CA ASN A 307 -2.85 -13.93 10.05
C ASN A 307 -2.11 -14.94 10.94
N GLY A 308 -1.13 -15.67 10.39
CA GLY A 308 -0.27 -16.55 11.17
C GLY A 308 0.43 -15.87 12.34
N SER A 309 0.76 -14.57 12.21
CA SER A 309 1.40 -13.78 13.27
C SER A 309 0.58 -13.70 14.57
N LEU A 310 -0.76 -13.80 14.44
CA LEU A 310 -1.68 -13.70 15.59
C LEU A 310 -1.63 -14.93 16.52
N SER A 311 -1.21 -16.09 16.03
CA SER A 311 -1.36 -17.35 16.77
C SER A 311 -0.15 -18.29 16.69
N THR A 312 0.83 -18.03 15.81
CA THR A 312 2.01 -18.89 15.65
C THR A 312 2.81 -19.01 16.95
N ASN A 313 3.30 -20.23 17.21
CA ASN A 313 4.25 -20.51 18.31
C ASN A 313 5.56 -21.08 17.74
N THR A 314 5.71 -21.10 16.43
CA THR A 314 6.86 -21.67 15.74
C THR A 314 8.13 -20.89 16.07
N SER A 315 9.22 -21.60 16.34
CA SER A 315 10.57 -21.04 16.49
C SER A 315 10.71 -19.85 17.46
N GLY A 316 9.86 -19.79 18.51
CA GLY A 316 9.92 -18.73 19.52
C GLY A 316 9.07 -17.48 19.24
N GLU A 317 8.40 -17.39 18.10
CA GLU A 317 7.55 -16.24 17.76
C GLU A 317 6.43 -16.01 18.80
N GLY A 318 5.87 -17.09 19.37
CA GLY A 318 4.86 -17.00 20.42
C GLY A 318 5.36 -16.31 21.68
N ALA A 319 6.62 -16.57 22.08
CA ALA A 319 7.22 -15.89 23.24
C ALA A 319 7.45 -14.40 22.99
N ILE A 320 7.91 -14.03 21.80
CA ILE A 320 8.06 -12.60 21.42
C ILE A 320 6.71 -11.90 21.43
N ARG A 321 5.67 -12.51 20.84
CA ARG A 321 4.30 -11.99 20.87
C ARG A 321 3.80 -11.81 22.29
N GLN A 322 3.99 -12.80 23.15
CA GLN A 322 3.65 -12.72 24.56
C GLN A 322 4.35 -11.54 25.25
N ASN A 323 5.66 -11.39 25.08
CA ASN A 323 6.43 -10.31 25.70
C ASN A 323 5.94 -8.92 25.25
N ILE A 324 5.56 -8.75 23.98
CA ILE A 324 5.01 -7.51 23.45
C ILE A 324 3.62 -7.22 24.07
N ILE A 325 2.78 -8.23 24.23
CA ILE A 325 1.47 -8.12 24.88
C ILE A 325 1.63 -7.76 26.36
N GLU A 326 2.51 -8.46 27.10
CA GLU A 326 2.75 -8.20 28.52
C GLU A 326 3.41 -6.82 28.76
N ALA A 327 4.12 -6.28 27.77
CA ALA A 327 4.60 -4.90 27.80
C ALA A 327 3.51 -3.85 27.53
N ASP A 328 2.25 -4.28 27.38
CA ASP A 328 1.08 -3.43 27.13
C ASP A 328 1.22 -2.53 25.88
N LEU A 329 1.81 -3.06 24.80
CA LEU A 329 2.05 -2.31 23.56
C LEU A 329 0.97 -2.53 22.52
N VAL A 330 0.25 -3.66 22.55
CA VAL A 330 -0.80 -3.96 21.56
C VAL A 330 -2.06 -3.17 21.85
N ASP A 331 -2.44 -2.26 20.97
CA ASP A 331 -3.62 -1.39 21.12
C ASP A 331 -4.87 -2.00 20.48
N CYS A 332 -4.75 -2.43 19.21
CA CYS A 332 -5.87 -3.01 18.47
C CYS A 332 -5.39 -4.05 17.46
N ILE A 333 -6.22 -5.05 17.20
CA ILE A 333 -6.02 -6.04 16.13
C ILE A 333 -7.28 -6.08 15.27
N VAL A 334 -7.11 -5.94 13.95
CA VAL A 334 -8.19 -6.06 12.98
C VAL A 334 -7.93 -7.23 12.06
N SER A 335 -8.84 -8.21 12.01
CA SER A 335 -8.81 -9.25 10.96
C SER A 335 -9.52 -8.74 9.72
N MET A 336 -8.78 -8.64 8.62
CA MET A 336 -9.30 -8.18 7.33
C MET A 336 -9.88 -9.33 6.51
N PRO A 337 -10.81 -9.07 5.58
CA PRO A 337 -11.27 -10.09 4.66
C PRO A 337 -10.15 -10.59 3.74
N GLY A 338 -10.32 -11.80 3.22
CA GLY A 338 -9.47 -12.29 2.14
C GLY A 338 -9.74 -11.59 0.82
N GLN A 339 -8.90 -11.83 -0.18
CA GLN A 339 -9.05 -11.33 -1.56
C GLN A 339 -8.96 -9.79 -1.71
N LEU A 340 -8.39 -9.09 -0.73
CA LEU A 340 -8.11 -7.65 -0.85
C LEU A 340 -6.86 -7.38 -1.69
N PHE A 341 -5.85 -8.25 -1.61
CA PHE A 341 -4.58 -8.10 -2.30
C PHE A 341 -4.60 -8.78 -3.67
N PHE A 342 -4.12 -8.08 -4.71
CA PHE A 342 -4.03 -8.63 -6.07
C PHE A 342 -3.08 -9.82 -6.17
N SER A 343 -2.01 -9.83 -5.39
CA SER A 343 -0.96 -10.85 -5.41
C SER A 343 -1.26 -12.08 -4.54
N THR A 344 -2.19 -11.99 -3.60
CA THR A 344 -2.55 -13.09 -2.70
C THR A 344 -4.00 -13.02 -2.26
N GLN A 345 -4.65 -14.18 -2.19
CA GLN A 345 -6.00 -14.32 -1.62
C GLN A 345 -5.98 -14.49 -0.09
N ILE A 346 -4.79 -14.53 0.52
CA ILE A 346 -4.62 -14.79 1.95
C ILE A 346 -5.17 -13.59 2.74
N PRO A 347 -6.04 -13.85 3.75
CA PRO A 347 -6.48 -12.78 4.63
C PRO A 347 -5.32 -12.29 5.49
N VAL A 348 -5.31 -10.98 5.75
CA VAL A 348 -4.30 -10.31 6.56
C VAL A 348 -4.89 -9.76 7.84
N SER A 349 -4.04 -9.43 8.78
CA SER A 349 -4.39 -8.70 10.00
C SER A 349 -3.67 -7.36 10.04
N LEU A 350 -4.37 -6.36 10.55
CA LEU A 350 -3.77 -5.08 10.89
C LEU A 350 -3.45 -5.09 12.38
N TRP A 351 -2.22 -4.75 12.68
CA TRP A 351 -1.74 -4.59 14.04
C TRP A 351 -1.59 -3.11 14.36
N PHE A 352 -2.08 -2.72 15.52
CA PHE A 352 -1.88 -1.38 16.06
C PHE A 352 -1.15 -1.46 17.37
N LEU A 353 -0.03 -0.76 17.47
CA LEU A 353 0.79 -0.65 18.67
C LEU A 353 0.81 0.80 19.15
N ALA A 354 0.84 1.00 20.45
CA ALA A 354 0.96 2.33 21.08
C ALA A 354 1.90 2.26 22.27
N LYS A 355 2.93 3.12 22.31
CA LYS A 355 3.85 3.20 23.47
C LYS A 355 3.21 3.85 24.69
N ASN A 356 2.30 4.78 24.49
CA ASN A 356 1.56 5.42 25.59
C ASN A 356 0.07 5.10 25.47
N ARG A 357 -0.43 4.31 26.41
CA ARG A 357 -1.82 3.87 26.44
C ARG A 357 -2.64 4.54 27.53
N LYS A 358 -1.97 5.23 28.48
CA LYS A 358 -2.60 5.89 29.62
C LYS A 358 -3.22 7.23 29.25
N ASN A 359 -2.49 7.99 28.48
CA ASN A 359 -2.89 9.30 28.01
C ASN A 359 -2.27 9.56 26.64
N GLY A 360 -2.79 10.48 25.93
CA GLY A 360 -2.35 10.85 24.59
C GLY A 360 -3.35 11.85 24.06
N PHE A 361 -3.11 12.34 22.87
CA PHE A 361 -4.02 13.27 22.24
C PHE A 361 -4.51 12.65 20.94
N GLY A 362 -5.82 12.63 20.74
CA GLY A 362 -6.48 12.24 19.53
C GLY A 362 -6.70 13.44 18.60
N GLN A 363 -7.74 13.33 17.81
CA GLN A 363 -8.13 14.38 16.87
C GLN A 363 -8.38 15.72 17.60
N GLU A 364 -7.98 16.81 16.99
CA GLU A 364 -8.16 18.16 17.54
C GLU A 364 -7.57 18.37 18.96
N GLY A 365 -6.58 17.52 19.34
CA GLY A 365 -5.95 17.61 20.66
C GLY A 365 -6.81 17.12 21.81
N ARG A 366 -7.88 16.36 21.55
CA ARG A 366 -8.71 15.74 22.59
C ARG A 366 -7.91 14.70 23.38
N PRO A 367 -8.00 14.66 24.71
CA PRO A 367 -7.33 13.64 25.50
C PRO A 367 -7.96 12.27 25.21
N LEU A 368 -7.12 11.28 24.95
CA LEU A 368 -7.54 9.89 24.82
C LEU A 368 -7.84 9.29 26.19
N ARG A 369 -8.75 8.29 26.24
CA ARG A 369 -8.99 7.53 27.46
C ARG A 369 -7.78 6.65 27.84
N ASP A 370 -7.68 6.27 29.11
CA ASP A 370 -6.75 5.22 29.54
C ASP A 370 -7.20 3.87 28.98
N ARG A 371 -6.32 3.22 28.24
CA ARG A 371 -6.53 1.91 27.59
C ARG A 371 -5.52 0.87 28.08
N SER A 372 -4.81 1.17 29.18
CA SER A 372 -3.84 0.27 29.78
C SER A 372 -4.49 -1.07 30.14
N GLY A 373 -3.86 -2.15 29.78
CA GLY A 373 -4.35 -3.49 30.11
C GLY A 373 -5.54 -3.98 29.29
N GLU A 374 -5.91 -3.31 28.20
CA GLU A 374 -7.01 -3.69 27.31
C GLU A 374 -6.53 -3.78 25.87
N ILE A 375 -7.11 -4.65 25.07
CA ILE A 375 -6.88 -4.75 23.62
C ILE A 375 -8.22 -4.73 22.91
N LEU A 376 -8.35 -3.89 21.88
CA LEU A 376 -9.51 -3.91 20.99
C LEU A 376 -9.31 -4.97 19.90
N PHE A 377 -10.30 -5.83 19.74
CA PHE A 377 -10.38 -6.80 18.65
C PHE A 377 -11.51 -6.42 17.69
N ILE A 378 -11.21 -6.33 16.40
CA ILE A 378 -12.19 -6.09 15.33
C ILE A 378 -12.11 -7.24 14.32
N ASP A 379 -13.22 -7.91 14.08
CA ASP A 379 -13.35 -8.95 13.07
C ASP A 379 -14.07 -8.40 11.83
N ALA A 380 -13.30 -7.91 10.89
CA ALA A 380 -13.80 -7.36 9.64
C ALA A 380 -13.86 -8.39 8.49
N ARG A 381 -13.67 -9.69 8.75
CA ARG A 381 -13.60 -10.73 7.71
C ARG A 381 -14.87 -10.85 6.85
N GLN A 382 -16.01 -10.42 7.36
CA GLN A 382 -17.30 -10.44 6.66
C GLN A 382 -17.65 -9.12 5.97
N ILE A 383 -16.79 -8.11 6.07
CA ILE A 383 -17.00 -6.78 5.48
C ILE A 383 -16.52 -6.75 4.02
N GLY A 384 -17.10 -5.84 3.23
CA GLY A 384 -16.74 -5.63 1.83
C GLY A 384 -17.47 -6.56 0.88
N GLU A 385 -17.48 -6.19 -0.39
CA GLU A 385 -18.16 -6.88 -1.48
C GLU A 385 -17.16 -7.43 -2.50
N LEU A 386 -17.54 -8.50 -3.19
CA LEU A 386 -16.75 -9.05 -4.28
C LEU A 386 -16.98 -8.21 -5.54
N GLU A 387 -15.92 -7.54 -6.01
CA GLU A 387 -15.94 -6.85 -7.31
C GLU A 387 -15.90 -7.86 -8.46
N ASP A 388 -15.10 -8.93 -8.27
CA ASP A 388 -15.05 -10.07 -9.20
C ASP A 388 -14.87 -11.40 -8.41
N ARG A 389 -14.56 -12.51 -9.13
CA ARG A 389 -14.39 -13.84 -8.50
C ARG A 389 -13.17 -13.92 -7.56
N THR A 390 -12.23 -13.03 -7.69
CA THR A 390 -10.89 -13.09 -7.04
C THR A 390 -10.57 -11.86 -6.21
N HIS A 391 -11.33 -10.78 -6.40
CA HIS A 391 -11.03 -9.50 -5.78
C HIS A 391 -12.22 -8.96 -4.97
N ARG A 392 -11.92 -8.54 -3.74
CA ARG A 392 -12.85 -7.91 -2.80
C ARG A 392 -12.47 -6.44 -2.60
N VAL A 393 -13.48 -5.59 -2.51
CA VAL A 393 -13.31 -4.15 -2.24
C VAL A 393 -14.03 -3.78 -0.94
N LEU A 394 -13.50 -2.77 -0.25
CA LEU A 394 -14.16 -2.15 0.89
C LEU A 394 -14.78 -0.83 0.44
N SER A 395 -16.03 -0.62 0.76
CA SER A 395 -16.70 0.67 0.58
C SER A 395 -16.18 1.70 1.59
N ASP A 396 -16.45 2.98 1.34
CA ASP A 396 -16.13 4.04 2.31
C ASP A 396 -16.87 3.83 3.65
N ASP A 397 -18.10 3.31 3.63
CA ASP A 397 -18.86 2.96 4.83
C ASP A 397 -18.21 1.81 5.61
N ASP A 398 -17.70 0.79 4.92
CA ASP A 398 -16.94 -0.31 5.54
C ASP A 398 -15.70 0.21 6.26
N MET A 399 -14.96 1.08 5.60
CA MET A 399 -13.75 1.69 6.16
C MET A 399 -14.10 2.61 7.34
N ALA A 400 -15.14 3.44 7.21
CA ALA A 400 -15.64 4.31 8.28
C ALA A 400 -16.11 3.51 9.51
N LYS A 401 -16.75 2.36 9.31
CA LYS A 401 -17.15 1.47 10.39
C LYS A 401 -15.96 0.97 11.19
N ILE A 402 -14.89 0.53 10.53
CA ILE A 402 -13.67 0.04 11.19
C ILE A 402 -12.97 1.19 11.94
N THR A 403 -12.70 2.29 11.24
CA THR A 403 -11.99 3.45 11.80
C THR A 403 -12.77 4.12 12.93
N GLY A 404 -14.09 4.31 12.74
CA GLY A 404 -14.98 4.89 13.73
C GLY A 404 -15.05 4.06 15.01
N THR A 405 -15.07 2.72 14.91
CA THR A 405 -15.02 1.83 16.09
C THR A 405 -13.74 2.04 16.88
N TYR A 406 -12.58 2.13 16.22
CA TYR A 406 -11.30 2.37 16.90
C TYR A 406 -11.25 3.74 17.57
N HIS A 407 -11.69 4.79 16.88
CA HIS A 407 -11.71 6.14 17.46
C HIS A 407 -12.69 6.24 18.64
N ALA A 408 -13.90 5.69 18.53
CA ALA A 408 -14.85 5.62 19.63
C ALA A 408 -14.26 4.89 20.85
N TRP A 409 -13.59 3.74 20.63
CA TRP A 409 -12.93 2.98 21.69
C TRP A 409 -11.81 3.78 22.37
N ARG A 410 -11.06 4.58 21.64
CA ARG A 410 -10.01 5.46 22.18
C ARG A 410 -10.56 6.68 22.95
N GLY A 411 -11.85 6.97 22.86
CA GLY A 411 -12.46 8.20 23.37
C GLY A 411 -12.24 9.41 22.47
N ASP A 412 -11.93 9.19 21.20
CA ASP A 412 -11.62 10.22 20.18
C ASP A 412 -12.83 10.52 19.27
N GLY A 413 -14.01 10.20 19.70
CA GLY A 413 -15.28 10.48 19.00
C GLY A 413 -16.26 9.33 19.10
N GLY A 414 -17.52 9.65 19.36
CA GLY A 414 -18.59 8.69 19.52
C GLY A 414 -18.55 7.88 20.82
N GLU A 415 -19.54 7.02 20.99
CA GLU A 415 -19.60 6.05 22.10
C GLU A 415 -19.19 4.68 21.58
N TYR A 416 -18.40 3.96 22.37
CA TYR A 416 -17.98 2.61 22.06
C TYR A 416 -18.82 1.58 22.82
N GLU A 417 -19.28 0.59 22.10
CA GLU A 417 -19.90 -0.62 22.66
C GLU A 417 -19.32 -1.87 21.98
N ASP A 418 -19.21 -2.95 22.74
CA ASP A 418 -18.89 -4.28 22.18
C ASP A 418 -20.02 -4.73 21.24
N VAL A 419 -19.68 -5.15 20.03
CA VAL A 419 -20.65 -5.65 19.04
C VAL A 419 -20.36 -7.12 18.77
N PRO A 420 -21.23 -8.06 19.23
CA PRO A 420 -21.02 -9.47 18.99
C PRO A 420 -20.82 -9.82 17.52
N GLY A 421 -19.77 -10.59 17.23
CA GLY A 421 -19.37 -10.96 15.88
C GLY A 421 -18.59 -9.90 15.10
N PHE A 422 -18.39 -8.69 15.66
CA PHE A 422 -17.66 -7.63 14.99
C PHE A 422 -16.53 -7.02 15.84
N CYS A 423 -16.80 -6.50 17.03
CA CYS A 423 -15.75 -5.92 17.87
C CYS A 423 -15.95 -6.21 19.35
N LYS A 424 -14.83 -6.29 20.08
CA LYS A 424 -14.83 -6.47 21.54
C LYS A 424 -13.54 -5.94 22.14
N THR A 425 -13.67 -5.30 23.31
CA THR A 425 -12.54 -5.00 24.19
C THR A 425 -12.27 -6.20 25.09
N ALA A 426 -11.04 -6.70 25.11
CA ALA A 426 -10.61 -7.76 25.99
C ALA A 426 -9.54 -7.27 26.97
N SER A 427 -9.62 -7.68 28.23
CA SER A 427 -8.58 -7.42 29.22
C SER A 427 -7.33 -8.29 28.96
N LEU A 428 -6.16 -7.86 29.45
CA LEU A 428 -4.95 -8.69 29.39
C LEU A 428 -5.13 -10.06 30.07
N ASP A 429 -5.96 -10.15 31.12
CA ASP A 429 -6.25 -11.43 31.78
C ASP A 429 -7.03 -12.38 30.86
N GLU A 430 -7.96 -11.85 30.08
CA GLU A 430 -8.66 -12.63 29.06
C GLU A 430 -7.70 -13.07 27.95
N VAL A 431 -6.79 -12.21 27.51
CA VAL A 431 -5.77 -12.54 26.50
C VAL A 431 -4.80 -13.61 27.02
N ARG A 432 -4.38 -13.55 28.29
CA ARG A 432 -3.59 -14.60 28.96
C ARG A 432 -4.33 -15.93 28.99
N ALA A 433 -5.61 -15.91 29.36
CA ALA A 433 -6.46 -17.11 29.37
C ALA A 433 -6.56 -17.78 28.00
N HIS A 434 -6.48 -16.98 26.91
CA HIS A 434 -6.41 -17.48 25.53
C HIS A 434 -4.99 -17.78 25.04
N GLY A 435 -3.98 -17.87 25.92
CA GLY A 435 -2.61 -18.21 25.58
C GLY A 435 -1.92 -17.16 24.70
N HIS A 436 -2.23 -15.88 24.87
CA HIS A 436 -1.72 -14.74 24.12
C HIS A 436 -1.95 -14.85 22.60
N VAL A 437 -3.01 -15.54 22.20
CA VAL A 437 -3.46 -15.59 20.80
C VAL A 437 -4.30 -14.35 20.53
N LEU A 438 -3.99 -13.63 19.45
CA LEU A 438 -4.61 -12.34 19.10
C LEU A 438 -5.65 -12.43 17.98
N THR A 439 -6.17 -13.62 17.66
CA THR A 439 -7.16 -13.80 16.60
C THR A 439 -8.52 -13.23 17.02
N PRO A 440 -9.03 -12.12 16.40
CA PRO A 440 -10.25 -11.43 16.83
C PRO A 440 -11.47 -12.32 16.99
N GLY A 441 -11.68 -13.29 16.09
CA GLY A 441 -12.80 -14.22 16.18
C GLY A 441 -12.88 -15.07 17.46
N ARG A 442 -11.82 -15.11 18.29
CA ARG A 442 -11.84 -15.75 19.62
C ARG A 442 -12.49 -14.86 20.68
N TYR A 443 -12.55 -13.57 20.46
CA TYR A 443 -12.98 -12.56 21.44
C TYR A 443 -14.37 -12.01 21.12
N VAL A 444 -14.65 -11.70 19.84
CA VAL A 444 -15.87 -11.01 19.43
C VAL A 444 -17.14 -11.88 19.53
N GLY A 445 -16.99 -13.21 19.74
CA GLY A 445 -18.14 -14.12 19.77
C GLY A 445 -18.79 -14.32 18.39
N THR A 446 -19.99 -14.85 18.39
CA THR A 446 -20.82 -15.00 17.19
C THR A 446 -21.84 -13.88 17.14
N ALA A 447 -22.05 -13.27 15.97
CA ALA A 447 -23.18 -12.41 15.76
C ALA A 447 -24.46 -13.17 16.15
N ALA A 448 -25.38 -12.49 16.83
CA ALA A 448 -26.69 -13.07 17.06
C ALA A 448 -27.26 -13.45 15.68
N MET A 449 -27.47 -14.74 15.45
CA MET A 449 -28.21 -15.17 14.27
C MET A 449 -29.56 -14.45 14.34
N GLN A 450 -29.85 -13.60 13.37
CA GLN A 450 -31.22 -13.17 13.19
C GLN A 450 -32.03 -14.44 13.01
N ASP A 451 -32.89 -14.70 13.97
CA ASP A 451 -33.88 -15.77 13.85
C ASP A 451 -34.75 -15.40 12.66
N ASP A 452 -34.54 -16.08 11.53
CA ASP A 452 -35.32 -15.86 10.32
C ASP A 452 -36.77 -16.34 10.51
N GLY A 453 -37.12 -16.81 11.70
CA GLY A 453 -38.45 -17.30 12.07
C GLY A 453 -38.83 -18.59 11.34
N GLU A 454 -37.94 -19.17 10.53
CA GLU A 454 -38.17 -20.44 9.84
C GLU A 454 -37.85 -21.60 10.82
N PRO A 455 -38.81 -22.47 11.14
CA PRO A 455 -38.57 -23.62 11.98
C PRO A 455 -37.42 -24.49 11.42
N PHE A 456 -36.50 -24.95 12.31
CA PHE A 456 -35.34 -25.71 11.89
C PHE A 456 -35.69 -26.92 10.98
N ALA A 457 -36.79 -27.59 11.25
CA ALA A 457 -37.24 -28.72 10.47
C ALA A 457 -37.61 -28.32 9.01
N GLU A 458 -38.31 -27.22 8.85
CA GLU A 458 -38.71 -26.69 7.50
C GLU A 458 -37.46 -26.21 6.73
N LYS A 459 -36.55 -25.55 7.41
CA LYS A 459 -35.27 -25.11 6.83
C LYS A 459 -34.42 -26.29 6.37
N MET A 460 -34.33 -27.34 7.21
CA MET A 460 -33.58 -28.56 6.86
C MET A 460 -34.24 -29.29 5.68
N ASP A 461 -35.54 -29.40 5.63
CA ASP A 461 -36.23 -30.05 4.52
C ASP A 461 -36.00 -29.28 3.21
N ARG A 462 -36.15 -27.96 3.22
CA ARG A 462 -35.90 -27.10 2.07
C ARG A 462 -34.44 -27.15 1.59
N LEU A 463 -33.47 -27.13 2.52
CA LEU A 463 -32.06 -27.21 2.17
C LEU A 463 -31.66 -28.57 1.63
N THR A 464 -32.26 -29.66 2.19
CA THR A 464 -32.02 -31.04 1.74
C THR A 464 -32.59 -31.23 0.34
N GLU A 465 -33.81 -30.74 0.08
CA GLU A 465 -34.42 -30.77 -1.25
C GLU A 465 -33.55 -30.02 -2.27
N ARG A 466 -33.13 -28.80 -1.94
CA ARG A 466 -32.26 -27.99 -2.80
C ARG A 466 -30.92 -28.69 -3.07
N LEU A 467 -30.29 -29.30 -2.06
CA LEU A 467 -29.05 -30.04 -2.22
C LEU A 467 -29.26 -31.26 -3.15
N THR A 468 -30.37 -31.99 -3.01
CA THR A 468 -30.70 -33.11 -3.88
C THR A 468 -30.82 -32.66 -5.33
N LEU A 469 -31.54 -31.57 -5.60
CA LEU A 469 -31.64 -30.99 -6.94
C LEU A 469 -30.27 -30.57 -7.51
N GLN A 470 -29.39 -30.06 -6.68
CA GLN A 470 -28.04 -29.71 -7.11
C GLN A 470 -27.16 -30.93 -7.46
N PHE A 471 -27.33 -32.03 -6.73
CA PHE A 471 -26.69 -33.30 -7.06
C PHE A 471 -27.21 -33.88 -8.38
N ASP A 472 -28.51 -33.84 -8.61
CA ASP A 472 -29.14 -34.31 -9.85
C ASP A 472 -28.65 -33.49 -11.05
N GLU A 473 -28.57 -32.17 -10.92
CA GLU A 473 -28.04 -31.28 -11.97
C GLU A 473 -26.57 -31.52 -12.21
N SER A 474 -25.78 -31.73 -11.13
CA SER A 474 -24.35 -32.07 -11.25
C SER A 474 -24.15 -33.37 -12.04
N ALA A 475 -24.92 -34.41 -11.73
CA ALA A 475 -24.87 -35.69 -12.45
C ALA A 475 -25.28 -35.54 -13.93
N ARG A 476 -26.29 -34.71 -14.21
CA ARG A 476 -26.71 -34.38 -15.57
C ARG A 476 -25.60 -33.67 -16.35
N LEU A 477 -24.96 -32.67 -15.74
CA LEU A 477 -23.86 -31.94 -16.38
C LEU A 477 -22.65 -32.83 -16.61
N GLU A 478 -22.32 -33.71 -15.64
CA GLU A 478 -21.26 -34.71 -15.79
C GLU A 478 -21.48 -35.59 -17.00
N SER A 479 -22.73 -36.12 -17.19
CA SER A 479 -23.09 -36.93 -18.33
C SER A 479 -22.91 -36.18 -19.65
N ILE A 480 -23.29 -34.92 -19.72
CA ILE A 480 -23.15 -34.08 -20.92
C ILE A 480 -21.67 -33.85 -21.23
N ILE A 481 -20.83 -33.57 -20.20
CA ILE A 481 -19.38 -33.39 -20.37
C ILE A 481 -18.73 -34.66 -20.91
N LEU A 482 -19.10 -35.83 -20.35
CA LEU A 482 -18.58 -37.12 -20.81
C LEU A 482 -18.98 -37.44 -22.24
N GLU A 483 -20.24 -37.13 -22.63
CA GLU A 483 -20.69 -37.28 -24.02
C GLU A 483 -19.92 -36.36 -24.98
N HIS A 484 -19.69 -35.12 -24.62
CA HIS A 484 -18.93 -34.20 -25.45
C HIS A 484 -17.44 -34.63 -25.57
N LEU A 485 -16.85 -35.11 -24.49
CA LEU A 485 -15.48 -35.65 -24.50
C LEU A 485 -15.37 -36.91 -25.37
N ALA A 486 -16.37 -37.77 -25.37
CA ALA A 486 -16.45 -38.93 -26.24
C ALA A 486 -16.52 -38.52 -27.73
N LYS A 487 -17.32 -37.51 -28.08
CA LYS A 487 -17.41 -36.95 -29.44
C LYS A 487 -16.07 -36.32 -29.90
N LEU A 488 -15.37 -35.66 -29.04
CA LEU A 488 -14.03 -35.10 -29.35
C LEU A 488 -13.01 -36.21 -29.61
N ARG A 489 -13.04 -37.32 -28.87
CA ARG A 489 -12.14 -38.49 -29.11
C ARG A 489 -12.41 -39.16 -30.43
N THR A 490 -13.69 -39.27 -30.87
CA THR A 490 -14.03 -39.88 -32.17
C THR A 490 -13.63 -38.99 -33.34
N THR A 491 -13.60 -37.65 -33.17
CA THR A 491 -13.20 -36.70 -34.21
C THR A 491 -11.68 -36.65 -34.40
N THR A 492 -10.90 -36.99 -33.37
CA THR A 492 -9.45 -37.01 -33.43
C THR A 492 -8.91 -38.27 -34.08
N ASN A 493 -9.59 -39.42 -33.91
CA ASN A 493 -9.19 -40.70 -34.53
C ASN A 493 -9.56 -40.81 -36.04
N GLY A 494 -10.38 -39.88 -36.57
CA GLY A 494 -10.76 -39.85 -37.99
C GLY A 494 -9.81 -39.06 -38.90
N ARG A 495 -8.75 -38.44 -38.37
CA ARG A 495 -7.77 -37.63 -39.13
C ARG A 495 -6.40 -38.26 -39.30
N GLU A 496 -6.21 -39.49 -38.84
CA GLU A 496 -4.94 -40.23 -39.04
C GLU A 496 -4.98 -41.26 -40.21
N HIS A 497 -6.06 -41.25 -41.04
CA HIS A 497 -6.17 -42.08 -42.21
C HIS A 497 -6.73 -41.30 -43.41
N GLU A 498 -6.06 -40.21 -43.83
CA GLU A 498 -6.08 -39.72 -45.22
C GLU A 498 -4.72 -39.14 -45.60
#